data_3ce59f2dff1d80e6b9499fd7c7534980
#
_entry.id   3ce59f2dff1d80e6b9499fd7c7534980
#
_cell.length_a   1.000
_cell.length_b   1.000
_cell.length_c   1.000
_cell.angle_alpha   90.00
_cell.angle_beta   90.00
_cell.angle_gamma   90.00
#
_symmetry.space_group_name_H-M   'P 1'
#
loop_
_entity.id
_entity.type
_entity.pdbx_description
1 polymer ?
#
loop_
_entity_poly.entity_id
_entity_poly.type
_entity_poly.pdbx_seq_one_letter_code
_entity_poly.pdbx_strand_id
1 'polypeptide(L)'
;RVHHTQNAELVERVLTLVDREGVDVIAELWSRSEPDSLPGILWRLYVLRTWMRKNRESIARLWRVGEPVATTASAIAGVDQAPTEDDIAHTADSILAGAFTGDFAIALERAAAFTDVVALGLRIEARNMTSRLEARIQRQHKRKARTPRKSKHARKRPA
;
A
#
# COMPACT_ATOMS: atom_id res chain seq x y z
N ARG A 1 -17.35 23.40 -23.83
CA ARG A 1 -17.33 23.95 -22.44
C ARG A 1 -18.48 23.41 -21.57
N VAL A 2 -19.62 23.01 -22.11
CA VAL A 2 -20.80 22.56 -21.34
C VAL A 2 -20.64 21.12 -20.81
N HIS A 3 -19.90 20.24 -21.50
CA HIS A 3 -19.69 18.85 -21.07
C HIS A 3 -18.80 18.67 -19.82
N HIS A 4 -17.88 19.60 -19.56
CA HIS A 4 -16.99 19.52 -18.39
C HIS A 4 -17.72 19.80 -17.06
N THR A 5 -18.66 20.73 -17.05
CA THR A 5 -19.37 21.12 -15.83
C THR A 5 -20.38 20.05 -15.38
N GLN A 6 -21.04 19.39 -16.32
CA GLN A 6 -22.00 18.31 -16.01
C GLN A 6 -21.30 17.07 -15.45
N ASN A 7 -20.09 16.77 -15.91
CA ASN A 7 -19.31 15.66 -15.37
C ASN A 7 -18.85 15.92 -13.93
N ALA A 8 -18.43 17.14 -13.60
CA ALA A 8 -17.99 17.49 -12.24
C ALA A 8 -19.12 17.36 -11.22
N GLU A 9 -20.32 17.86 -11.53
CA GLU A 9 -21.48 17.72 -10.64
C GLU A 9 -21.93 16.27 -10.48
N LEU A 10 -21.93 15.48 -11.56
CA LEU A 10 -22.29 14.06 -11.52
C LEU A 10 -21.34 13.29 -10.60
N VAL A 11 -20.10 13.63 -10.67
CA VAL A 11 -19.04 13.03 -9.87
C VAL A 11 -19.13 13.40 -8.42
N GLU A 12 -19.34 14.67 -8.11
CA GLU A 12 -19.53 15.12 -6.73
C GLU A 12 -20.75 14.44 -6.09
N ARG A 13 -21.82 14.24 -6.87
CA ARG A 13 -22.98 13.44 -6.44
C ARG A 13 -22.63 11.98 -6.20
N VAL A 14 -21.83 11.37 -7.06
CA VAL A 14 -21.37 10.00 -6.90
C VAL A 14 -20.46 9.89 -5.67
N LEU A 15 -19.53 10.82 -5.46
CA LEU A 15 -18.70 10.85 -4.25
C LEU A 15 -19.52 11.02 -2.98
N THR A 16 -20.49 11.93 -3.00
CA THR A 16 -21.41 12.14 -1.87
C THR A 16 -22.24 10.89 -1.60
N LEU A 17 -22.73 10.21 -2.63
CA LEU A 17 -23.46 8.95 -2.50
C LEU A 17 -22.58 7.88 -1.87
N VAL A 18 -21.33 7.79 -2.28
CA VAL A 18 -20.37 6.81 -1.77
C VAL A 18 -19.97 7.09 -0.33
N ASP A 19 -19.75 8.34 0.02
CA ASP A 19 -19.47 8.72 1.40
C ASP A 19 -20.66 8.45 2.32
N ARG A 20 -21.87 8.49 1.78
CA ARG A 20 -23.11 8.32 2.50
C ARG A 20 -23.56 6.86 2.61
N GLU A 21 -23.49 6.11 1.51
CA GLU A 21 -24.01 4.74 1.38
C GLU A 21 -22.90 3.67 1.45
N GLY A 22 -21.64 4.11 1.32
CA GLY A 22 -20.46 3.23 1.32
C GLY A 22 -20.08 2.68 -0.05
N VAL A 23 -18.92 2.03 -0.08
CA VAL A 23 -18.32 1.44 -1.30
C VAL A 23 -19.20 0.37 -1.92
N ASP A 24 -19.98 -0.31 -1.10
CA ASP A 24 -20.72 -1.51 -1.50
C ASP A 24 -21.73 -1.23 -2.62
N VAL A 25 -22.37 -0.05 -2.60
CA VAL A 25 -23.35 0.36 -3.65
C VAL A 25 -22.66 0.56 -4.99
N ILE A 26 -21.48 1.15 -5.01
CA ILE A 26 -20.69 1.33 -6.24
C ILE A 26 -19.99 0.04 -6.66
N ALA A 27 -19.58 -0.79 -5.69
CA ALA A 27 -19.02 -2.10 -5.97
C ALA A 27 -19.94 -2.96 -6.82
N GLU A 28 -21.22 -2.95 -6.51
CA GLU A 28 -22.21 -3.72 -7.24
C GLU A 28 -22.38 -3.22 -8.70
N LEU A 29 -22.31 -1.92 -8.90
CA LEU A 29 -22.47 -1.30 -10.23
C LEU A 29 -21.20 -1.40 -11.09
N TRP A 30 -20.03 -1.16 -10.52
CA TRP A 30 -18.77 -0.97 -11.27
C TRP A 30 -17.73 -2.06 -11.08
N SER A 31 -17.88 -2.93 -10.08
CA SER A 31 -16.91 -3.98 -9.80
C SER A 31 -16.74 -5.00 -10.94
N ARG A 32 -17.78 -5.14 -11.77
CA ARG A 32 -17.80 -6.03 -12.93
C ARG A 32 -17.46 -5.34 -14.24
N SER A 33 -17.16 -4.04 -14.21
CA SER A 33 -16.78 -3.28 -15.40
C SER A 33 -15.40 -3.68 -15.89
N GLU A 34 -15.21 -3.65 -17.21
CA GLU A 34 -13.91 -3.93 -17.81
C GLU A 34 -12.81 -3.04 -17.21
N PRO A 35 -11.61 -3.59 -16.99
CA PRO A 35 -10.51 -2.89 -16.31
C PRO A 35 -10.10 -1.56 -16.94
N ASP A 36 -10.18 -1.46 -18.24
CA ASP A 36 -9.81 -0.33 -19.08
C ASP A 36 -10.98 0.59 -19.42
N SER A 37 -12.20 0.23 -18.99
CA SER A 37 -13.37 1.10 -19.11
C SER A 37 -13.34 2.21 -18.06
N LEU A 38 -13.97 3.35 -18.36
CA LEU A 38 -14.06 4.45 -17.41
C LEU A 38 -14.68 4.02 -16.05
N PRO A 39 -15.81 3.29 -15.99
CA PRO A 39 -16.34 2.80 -14.72
C PRO A 39 -15.37 1.87 -13.99
N GLY A 40 -14.67 0.98 -14.72
CA GLY A 40 -13.71 0.05 -14.14
C GLY A 40 -12.48 0.76 -13.55
N ILE A 41 -12.00 1.83 -14.18
CA ILE A 41 -10.90 2.64 -13.70
C ILE A 41 -11.33 3.45 -12.47
N LEU A 42 -12.48 4.11 -12.52
CA LEU A 42 -13.02 4.86 -11.39
C LEU A 42 -13.26 3.97 -10.17
N TRP A 43 -13.75 2.76 -10.37
CA TRP A 43 -13.85 1.76 -9.32
C TRP A 43 -12.50 1.45 -8.67
N ARG A 44 -11.45 1.24 -9.46
CA ARG A 44 -10.11 0.97 -8.94
C ARG A 44 -9.50 2.14 -8.17
N LEU A 45 -9.67 3.36 -8.67
CA LEU A 45 -9.23 4.56 -7.96
C LEU A 45 -9.99 4.72 -6.63
N TYR A 46 -11.27 4.40 -6.63
CA TYR A 46 -12.08 4.43 -5.42
C TYR A 46 -11.63 3.38 -4.40
N VAL A 47 -11.39 2.16 -4.83
CA VAL A 47 -10.85 1.08 -3.97
C VAL A 47 -9.49 1.48 -3.42
N LEU A 48 -8.62 2.05 -4.25
CA LEU A 48 -7.32 2.57 -3.83
C LEU A 48 -7.47 3.64 -2.73
N ARG A 49 -8.33 4.64 -2.96
CA ARG A 49 -8.63 5.68 -1.95
C ARG A 49 -9.08 5.06 -0.63
N THR A 50 -10.02 4.14 -0.68
CA THR A 50 -10.57 3.49 0.52
C THR A 50 -9.50 2.71 1.27
N TRP A 51 -8.64 1.99 0.54
CA TRP A 51 -7.53 1.27 1.11
C TRP A 51 -6.49 2.23 1.74
N MET A 52 -6.14 3.30 1.07
CA MET A 52 -5.22 4.32 1.59
C MET A 52 -5.73 4.92 2.89
N ARG A 53 -7.00 5.32 2.95
CA ARG A 53 -7.61 5.91 4.15
C ARG A 53 -7.71 4.94 5.33
N LYS A 54 -7.95 3.65 5.06
CA LYS A 54 -8.02 2.62 6.10
C LYS A 54 -6.65 2.21 6.65
N ASN A 55 -5.60 2.33 5.86
CA ASN A 55 -4.27 1.83 6.19
C ASN A 55 -3.21 2.94 6.28
N ARG A 56 -3.62 4.17 6.64
CA ARG A 56 -2.80 5.38 6.63
C ARG A 56 -1.44 5.21 7.33
N GLU A 57 -1.45 4.68 8.55
CA GLU A 57 -0.26 4.44 9.35
C GLU A 57 0.72 3.48 8.65
N SER A 58 0.22 2.33 8.21
CA SER A 58 1.04 1.33 7.52
C SER A 58 1.61 1.87 6.21
N ILE A 59 0.82 2.64 5.47
CA ILE A 59 1.24 3.23 4.20
C ILE A 59 2.30 4.31 4.45
N ALA A 60 2.12 5.20 5.41
CA ALA A 60 3.12 6.21 5.76
C ALA A 60 4.45 5.59 6.18
N ARG A 61 4.40 4.47 6.89
CA ARG A 61 5.59 3.69 7.27
C ARG A 61 6.28 3.08 6.03
N LEU A 62 5.51 2.43 5.16
CA LEU A 62 6.03 1.81 3.92
C LEU A 62 6.58 2.84 2.95
N TRP A 63 5.94 4.00 2.87
CA TRP A 63 6.40 5.13 2.07
C TRP A 63 7.81 5.55 2.46
N ARG A 64 8.05 5.79 3.75
CA ARG A 64 9.37 6.16 4.29
C ARG A 64 10.47 5.13 3.97
N VAL A 65 10.10 3.87 3.77
CA VAL A 65 11.03 2.80 3.39
C VAL A 65 11.28 2.77 1.88
N GLY A 66 10.25 3.01 1.07
CA GLY A 66 10.31 2.92 -0.39
C GLY A 66 10.81 4.19 -1.07
N GLU A 67 10.41 5.35 -0.57
CA GLU A 67 10.67 6.67 -1.17
C GLU A 67 12.16 6.94 -1.42
N PRO A 68 13.12 6.66 -0.51
CA PRO A 68 14.54 6.94 -0.77
C PRO A 68 15.12 6.24 -1.99
N VAL A 69 14.47 5.18 -2.48
CA VAL A 69 14.87 4.43 -3.67
C VAL A 69 14.04 4.82 -4.89
N ALA A 70 12.86 5.39 -4.68
CA ALA A 70 11.87 5.71 -5.70
C ALA A 70 11.55 7.21 -5.76
N THR A 71 12.53 8.08 -5.65
CA THR A 71 12.35 9.55 -5.55
C THR A 71 11.58 10.17 -6.72
N THR A 72 11.76 9.66 -7.95
CA THR A 72 11.01 10.13 -9.13
C THR A 72 9.53 9.78 -9.01
N ALA A 73 9.20 8.56 -8.58
CA ALA A 73 7.81 8.16 -8.38
C ALA A 73 7.16 8.94 -7.22
N SER A 74 7.91 9.21 -6.16
CA SER A 74 7.48 10.07 -5.05
C SER A 74 7.09 11.47 -5.53
N ALA A 75 7.91 12.09 -6.37
CA ALA A 75 7.62 13.41 -6.94
C ALA A 75 6.36 13.39 -7.83
N ILE A 76 6.18 12.36 -8.67
CA ILE A 76 5.00 12.21 -9.53
C ILE A 76 3.73 12.00 -8.67
N ALA A 77 3.81 11.20 -7.62
CA ALA A 77 2.69 10.97 -6.72
C ALA A 77 2.26 12.25 -5.97
N GLY A 78 3.18 13.21 -5.82
CA GLY A 78 2.94 14.47 -5.13
C GLY A 78 2.79 14.28 -3.61
N VAL A 79 3.65 13.44 -3.04
CA VAL A 79 3.70 13.16 -1.60
C VAL A 79 5.06 13.56 -1.06
N ASP A 80 5.09 14.17 0.11
CA ASP A 80 6.32 14.55 0.78
C ASP A 80 7.17 13.32 1.21
N GLN A 81 8.47 13.55 1.44
CA GLN A 81 9.41 12.48 1.79
C GLN A 81 9.05 11.71 3.07
N ALA A 82 8.41 12.37 4.02
CA ALA A 82 8.01 11.77 5.29
C ALA A 82 6.53 12.08 5.59
N PRO A 83 5.59 11.55 4.81
CA PRO A 83 4.18 11.86 4.97
C PRO A 83 3.65 11.40 6.32
N THR A 84 2.75 12.20 6.87
CA THR A 84 1.91 11.82 8.00
C THR A 84 0.74 10.95 7.52
N GLU A 85 -0.03 10.41 8.46
CA GLU A 85 -1.25 9.68 8.13
C GLU A 85 -2.29 10.57 7.42
N ASP A 86 -2.35 11.84 7.80
CA ASP A 86 -3.27 12.80 7.19
C ASP A 86 -2.83 13.19 5.78
N ASP A 87 -1.53 13.27 5.51
CA ASP A 87 -1.01 13.47 4.15
C ASP A 87 -1.38 12.31 3.24
N ILE A 88 -1.35 11.08 3.73
CA ILE A 88 -1.81 9.89 2.96
C ILE A 88 -3.31 9.98 2.66
N ALA A 89 -4.13 10.38 3.63
CA ALA A 89 -5.57 10.54 3.43
C ALA A 89 -5.86 11.66 2.42
N HIS A 90 -5.17 12.80 2.55
CA HIS A 90 -5.30 13.92 1.62
C HIS A 90 -4.85 13.55 0.21
N THR A 91 -3.75 12.83 0.07
CA THR A 91 -3.27 12.33 -1.24
C THR A 91 -4.30 11.42 -1.89
N ALA A 92 -4.91 10.51 -1.11
CA ALA A 92 -5.96 9.64 -1.60
C ALA A 92 -7.15 10.41 -2.18
N ASP A 93 -7.62 11.42 -1.45
CA ASP A 93 -8.72 12.28 -1.88
C ASP A 93 -8.33 13.13 -3.10
N SER A 94 -7.12 13.67 -3.12
CA SER A 94 -6.60 14.48 -4.23
C SER A 94 -6.45 13.68 -5.53
N ILE A 95 -5.98 12.44 -5.46
CA ILE A 95 -5.88 11.56 -6.64
C ILE A 95 -7.27 11.28 -7.21
N LEU A 96 -8.22 10.92 -6.37
CA LEU A 96 -9.58 10.64 -6.83
C LEU A 96 -10.26 11.89 -7.38
N ALA A 97 -10.17 13.03 -6.70
CA ALA A 97 -10.71 14.32 -7.17
C ALA A 97 -10.11 14.73 -8.53
N GLY A 98 -8.80 14.53 -8.72
CA GLY A 98 -8.11 14.80 -9.98
C GLY A 98 -8.67 14.03 -11.17
N ALA A 99 -9.11 12.78 -10.95
CA ALA A 99 -9.75 12.00 -12.00
C ALA A 99 -11.06 12.62 -12.51
N PHE A 100 -11.67 13.49 -11.74
CA PHE A 100 -12.97 14.09 -12.05
C PHE A 100 -12.88 15.54 -12.51
N THR A 101 -11.79 16.24 -12.21
CA THR A 101 -11.59 17.63 -12.62
C THR A 101 -11.03 17.81 -14.03
N GLY A 102 -10.90 16.73 -14.79
CA GLY A 102 -10.45 16.76 -16.18
C GLY A 102 -9.02 16.33 -16.43
N ASP A 103 -8.24 16.08 -15.37
CA ASP A 103 -6.85 15.63 -15.44
C ASP A 103 -6.74 14.14 -15.12
N PHE A 104 -7.56 13.35 -15.79
CA PHE A 104 -7.70 11.92 -15.60
C PHE A 104 -6.37 11.17 -15.79
N ALA A 105 -5.59 11.55 -16.81
CA ALA A 105 -4.28 10.94 -17.06
C ALA A 105 -3.31 11.19 -15.92
N ILE A 106 -3.23 12.43 -15.45
CA ILE A 106 -2.38 12.81 -14.30
C ILE A 106 -2.82 12.08 -13.03
N ALA A 107 -4.13 11.94 -12.80
CA ALA A 107 -4.62 11.20 -11.65
C ALA A 107 -4.20 9.72 -11.68
N LEU A 108 -4.23 9.08 -12.86
CA LEU A 108 -3.75 7.71 -13.05
C LEU A 108 -2.24 7.58 -12.85
N GLU A 109 -1.47 8.50 -13.41
CA GLU A 109 -0.01 8.53 -13.21
C GLU A 109 0.35 8.69 -11.72
N ARG A 110 -0.34 9.57 -11.00
CA ARG A 110 -0.16 9.74 -9.56
C ARG A 110 -0.52 8.49 -8.79
N ALA A 111 -1.64 7.84 -9.12
CA ALA A 111 -2.07 6.59 -8.49
C ALA A 111 -1.05 5.47 -8.72
N ALA A 112 -0.56 5.33 -9.96
CA ALA A 112 0.47 4.35 -10.31
C ALA A 112 1.78 4.61 -9.55
N ALA A 113 2.29 5.84 -9.60
CA ALA A 113 3.51 6.22 -8.89
C ALA A 113 3.39 6.00 -7.37
N PHE A 114 2.23 6.32 -6.79
CA PHE A 114 1.97 6.07 -5.37
C PHE A 114 2.05 4.58 -5.04
N THR A 115 1.38 3.75 -5.80
CA THR A 115 1.38 2.30 -5.57
C THR A 115 2.75 1.67 -5.75
N ASP A 116 3.56 2.18 -6.68
CA ASP A 116 4.93 1.72 -6.91
C ASP A 116 5.84 1.97 -5.71
N VAL A 117 5.77 3.16 -5.10
CA VAL A 117 6.55 3.48 -3.89
C VAL A 117 6.17 2.58 -2.73
N VAL A 118 4.87 2.39 -2.50
CA VAL A 118 4.39 1.51 -1.41
C VAL A 118 4.76 0.06 -1.66
N ALA A 119 4.63 -0.43 -2.89
CA ALA A 119 5.02 -1.79 -3.27
C ALA A 119 6.53 -2.01 -3.09
N LEU A 120 7.35 -1.01 -3.41
CA LEU A 120 8.79 -1.06 -3.16
C LEU A 120 9.09 -1.12 -1.66
N GLY A 121 8.42 -0.31 -0.85
CA GLY A 121 8.52 -0.35 0.61
C GLY A 121 8.21 -1.74 1.18
N LEU A 122 7.12 -2.37 0.71
CA LEU A 122 6.76 -3.73 1.08
C LEU A 122 7.84 -4.76 0.71
N ARG A 123 8.41 -4.67 -0.50
CA ARG A 123 9.48 -5.57 -0.94
C ARG A 123 10.73 -5.43 -0.09
N ILE A 124 11.11 -4.20 0.26
CA ILE A 124 12.26 -3.93 1.13
C ILE A 124 12.02 -4.50 2.53
N GLU A 125 10.86 -4.26 3.12
CA GLU A 125 10.51 -4.83 4.42
C GLU A 125 10.50 -6.37 4.42
N ALA A 126 9.92 -6.99 3.40
CA ALA A 126 9.92 -8.45 3.26
C ALA A 126 11.35 -9.02 3.22
N ARG A 127 12.25 -8.42 2.44
CA ARG A 127 13.66 -8.81 2.41
C ARG A 127 14.34 -8.67 3.77
N ASN A 128 14.10 -7.55 4.44
CA ASN A 128 14.67 -7.31 5.77
C ASN A 128 14.17 -8.34 6.80
N MET A 129 12.89 -8.70 6.75
CA MET A 129 12.32 -9.74 7.61
C MET A 129 12.96 -11.11 7.34
N THR A 130 13.11 -11.50 6.08
CA THR A 130 13.75 -12.76 5.68
C THR A 130 15.19 -12.82 6.21
N SER A 131 15.97 -11.77 5.96
CA SER A 131 17.38 -11.70 6.42
C SER A 131 17.50 -11.77 7.94
N ARG A 132 16.60 -11.13 8.68
CA ARG A 132 16.56 -11.20 10.16
C ARG A 132 16.23 -12.62 10.64
N LEU A 133 15.29 -13.29 9.98
CA LEU A 133 14.92 -14.65 10.31
C LEU A 133 16.07 -15.63 10.06
N GLU A 134 16.72 -15.54 8.91
CA GLU A 134 17.90 -16.34 8.57
C GLU A 134 19.03 -16.14 9.58
N ALA A 135 19.34 -14.90 9.93
CA ALA A 135 20.34 -14.58 10.93
C ALA A 135 19.98 -15.17 12.33
N ARG A 136 18.68 -15.17 12.67
CA ARG A 136 18.21 -15.78 13.93
C ARG A 136 18.37 -17.29 13.94
N ILE A 137 18.02 -17.97 12.85
CA ILE A 137 18.18 -19.41 12.67
C ILE A 137 19.67 -19.78 12.76
N GLN A 138 20.53 -19.06 12.07
CA GLN A 138 21.98 -19.27 12.08
C GLN A 138 22.56 -19.15 13.50
N ARG A 139 22.13 -18.14 14.26
CA ARG A 139 22.56 -17.98 15.67
C ARG A 139 22.11 -19.15 16.55
N GLN A 140 20.88 -19.65 16.34
CA GLN A 140 20.38 -20.80 17.08
C GLN A 140 21.19 -22.07 16.78
N HIS A 141 21.49 -22.32 15.50
CA HIS A 141 22.30 -23.46 15.09
C HIS A 141 23.72 -23.39 15.71
N LYS A 142 24.37 -22.21 15.66
CA LYS A 142 25.69 -22.02 16.29
C LYS A 142 25.65 -22.25 17.81
N ARG A 143 24.59 -21.83 18.50
CA ARG A 143 24.43 -22.08 19.95
C ARG A 143 24.27 -23.56 20.25
N LYS A 144 23.45 -24.29 19.49
CA LYS A 144 23.27 -25.75 19.65
C LYS A 144 24.57 -26.51 19.40
N ALA A 145 25.34 -26.11 18.40
CA ALA A 145 26.66 -26.73 18.10
C ALA A 145 27.72 -26.48 19.20
N ARG A 146 27.61 -25.37 19.94
CA ARG A 146 28.55 -25.02 21.03
C ARG A 146 28.20 -25.66 22.38
N THR A 147 27.01 -26.21 22.57
CA THR A 147 26.62 -26.94 23.77
C THR A 147 27.19 -28.35 23.69
N PRO A 148 28.24 -28.72 24.51
CA PRO A 148 28.80 -30.07 24.47
C PRO A 148 27.71 -31.04 24.92
N ARG A 149 27.52 -32.08 24.12
CA ARG A 149 26.66 -33.22 24.45
C ARG A 149 27.22 -33.83 25.74
N LYS A 150 26.57 -33.58 26.88
CA LYS A 150 26.96 -34.25 28.15
C LYS A 150 26.92 -35.75 27.88
N SER A 151 28.13 -36.36 27.83
CA SER A 151 28.31 -37.79 27.72
C SER A 151 27.61 -38.46 28.89
N LYS A 152 26.56 -39.25 28.60
CA LYS A 152 26.00 -40.24 29.52
C LYS A 152 26.94 -41.43 29.59
N HIS A 153 28.08 -41.26 30.19
CA HIS A 153 28.84 -42.40 30.70
C HIS A 153 28.46 -42.54 32.17
N ALA A 154 27.39 -43.27 32.39
CA ALA A 154 27.05 -43.80 33.69
C ALA A 154 28.16 -44.77 34.10
N ARG A 155 28.82 -44.48 35.22
CA ARG A 155 29.68 -45.37 35.94
C ARG A 155 28.94 -46.69 36.24
N LYS A 156 29.31 -47.78 35.58
CA LYS A 156 29.16 -49.12 36.15
C LYS A 156 30.24 -49.28 37.19
N ARG A 157 29.90 -49.34 38.49
CA ARG A 157 30.74 -49.87 39.53
C ARG A 157 30.60 -51.39 39.49
N PRO A 158 31.67 -52.18 39.55
CA PRO A 158 31.60 -53.58 39.88
C PRO A 158 31.51 -53.74 41.39
N ALA A 159 30.82 -54.81 41.79
CA ALA A 159 30.71 -55.31 43.16
C ALA A 159 32.00 -55.94 43.61
#